data_d60caf3f09d9c9bd725fc38e696c41ba
#
_entry.id   d60caf3f09d9c9bd725fc38e696c41ba
#
_cell.length_a   1.000
_cell.length_b   1.000
_cell.length_c   1.000
_cell.angle_alpha   90.00
_cell.angle_beta   90.00
_cell.angle_gamma   90.00
#
_symmetry.space_group_name_H-M   'P 1'
#
loop_
_entity.id
_entity.type
_entity.pdbx_description
1 polymer ?
#
loop_
_entity_poly.entity_id
_entity_poly.type
_entity_poly.pdbx_seq_one_letter_code
_entity_poly.pdbx_strand_id
1 'polypeptide(L)'
;MTDVTAPVGVLDSGLGGLSVLRALRQRLPHEDFLYCADCGNAPWGDKSVQWVTERCDEIAHFLVSVHGVKALVLACNTATAAAADHLRTWMPIPVIGIEPAVKPAVQISRTHCVGVLATAGTIASPRYQSLLTRFADGADVISVGAPGLMECVERGEFETPATLSLIRRYVEPMLKKGIDTLVLGCTHYPFLTQALRCVVGPDVTILEPGDAVAAVAETRLADTAGLKAAGCGRELFYIRDSEKHETVLRVLWPAARKETVLELPF
;
A
#
# COMPACT_ATOMS: atom_id res chain seq x y z
N MET A 1 -8.89 28.07 3.75
CA MET A 1 -8.74 27.44 2.41
C MET A 1 -7.46 26.66 2.45
N THR A 2 -7.50 25.38 2.10
CA THR A 2 -6.30 24.54 2.02
C THR A 2 -5.43 25.06 0.87
N ASP A 3 -4.13 25.21 1.09
CA ASP A 3 -3.21 25.65 0.04
C ASP A 3 -3.10 24.57 -1.04
N VAL A 4 -3.46 24.91 -2.28
CA VAL A 4 -3.40 24.00 -3.44
C VAL A 4 -1.97 23.50 -3.70
N THR A 5 -0.95 24.28 -3.29
CA THR A 5 0.47 23.93 -3.45
C THR A 5 1.03 23.07 -2.32
N ALA A 6 0.25 22.87 -1.25
CA ALA A 6 0.66 22.02 -0.15
C ALA A 6 0.86 20.56 -0.61
N PRO A 7 1.81 19.83 -0.05
CA PRO A 7 2.09 18.45 -0.46
C PRO A 7 1.00 17.47 -0.05
N VAL A 8 1.00 16.30 -0.68
CA VAL A 8 0.19 15.13 -0.29
C VAL A 8 1.04 14.22 0.58
N GLY A 9 0.58 13.92 1.80
CA GLY A 9 1.21 12.94 2.69
C GLY A 9 0.88 11.51 2.24
N VAL A 10 1.88 10.64 2.25
CA VAL A 10 1.72 9.20 1.96
C VAL A 10 2.35 8.42 3.09
N LEU A 11 1.58 7.62 3.81
CA LEU A 11 2.01 6.86 4.99
C LEU A 11 2.00 5.37 4.69
N ASP A 12 3.11 4.71 4.94
CA ASP A 12 3.23 3.25 4.93
C ASP A 12 4.04 2.71 6.12
N SER A 13 3.86 1.45 6.43
CA SER A 13 4.63 0.74 7.47
C SER A 13 6.09 0.49 7.07
N GLY A 14 6.43 0.62 5.79
CA GLY A 14 7.75 0.34 5.24
C GLY A 14 7.92 0.91 3.83
N LEU A 15 8.66 0.21 2.98
CA LEU A 15 8.93 0.62 1.60
C LEU A 15 7.84 0.15 0.60
N GLY A 16 6.92 -0.70 1.02
CA GLY A 16 5.87 -1.25 0.14
C GLY A 16 4.99 -0.20 -0.50
N GLY A 17 4.62 0.84 0.24
CA GLY A 17 3.79 1.94 -0.23
C GLY A 17 4.38 2.75 -1.40
N LEU A 18 5.65 2.54 -1.74
CA LEU A 18 6.25 3.07 -2.98
C LEU A 18 5.53 2.55 -4.23
N SER A 19 4.89 1.38 -4.18
CA SER A 19 4.03 0.88 -5.26
C SER A 19 2.82 1.81 -5.48
N VAL A 20 2.21 2.28 -4.40
CA VAL A 20 1.10 3.24 -4.43
C VAL A 20 1.60 4.63 -4.82
N LEU A 21 2.74 5.07 -4.25
CA LEU A 21 3.35 6.36 -4.62
C LEU A 21 3.67 6.43 -6.13
N ARG A 22 4.09 5.31 -6.74
CA ARG A 22 4.31 5.22 -8.19
C ARG A 22 3.03 5.50 -8.97
N ALA A 23 1.93 4.88 -8.60
CA ALA A 23 0.63 5.12 -9.23
C ALA A 23 0.15 6.57 -9.01
N LEU A 24 0.33 7.11 -7.79
CA LEU A 24 0.03 8.51 -7.48
C LEU A 24 0.86 9.47 -8.36
N ARG A 25 2.18 9.26 -8.49
CA ARG A 25 3.06 10.09 -9.31
C ARG A 25 2.69 10.06 -10.79
N GLN A 26 2.32 8.89 -11.32
CA GLN A 26 1.87 8.76 -12.71
C GLN A 26 0.58 9.53 -12.98
N ARG A 27 -0.35 9.50 -12.04
CA ARG A 27 -1.66 10.13 -12.19
C ARG A 27 -1.67 11.61 -11.83
N LEU A 28 -0.84 12.01 -10.88
CA LEU A 28 -0.73 13.34 -10.30
C LEU A 28 0.70 13.89 -10.47
N PRO A 29 1.15 14.12 -11.72
CA PRO A 29 2.55 14.42 -12.02
C PRO A 29 3.04 15.76 -11.45
N HIS A 30 2.12 16.66 -11.14
CA HIS A 30 2.45 17.99 -10.64
C HIS A 30 2.45 18.10 -9.10
N GLU A 31 1.87 17.12 -8.40
CA GLU A 31 1.77 17.14 -6.94
C GLU A 31 3.14 16.88 -6.27
N ASP A 32 3.38 17.54 -5.15
CA ASP A 32 4.49 17.19 -4.26
C ASP A 32 4.03 16.12 -3.27
N PHE A 33 4.86 15.09 -3.03
CA PHE A 33 4.57 13.99 -2.11
C PHE A 33 5.56 13.96 -0.96
N LEU A 34 5.04 13.78 0.26
CA LEU A 34 5.82 13.44 1.45
C LEU A 34 5.53 11.99 1.81
N TYR A 35 6.49 11.11 1.55
CA TYR A 35 6.38 9.69 1.85
C TYR A 35 6.98 9.40 3.23
N CYS A 36 6.17 8.86 4.14
CA CYS A 36 6.62 8.41 5.46
C CYS A 36 6.60 6.87 5.51
N ALA A 37 7.79 6.28 5.73
CA ALA A 37 7.99 4.85 5.89
C ALA A 37 8.48 4.52 7.30
N ASP A 38 7.67 3.78 8.06
CA ASP A 38 8.01 3.38 9.43
C ASP A 38 8.77 2.04 9.47
N CYS A 39 9.80 1.92 8.63
CA CYS A 39 10.56 0.68 8.41
C CYS A 39 11.11 0.05 9.70
N GLY A 40 11.58 0.88 10.64
CA GLY A 40 12.12 0.40 11.91
C GLY A 40 11.12 -0.34 12.80
N ASN A 41 9.82 -0.15 12.57
CA ASN A 41 8.74 -0.82 13.30
C ASN A 41 8.01 -1.89 12.49
N ALA A 42 8.39 -2.09 11.21
CA ALA A 42 7.82 -3.13 10.36
C ALA A 42 8.17 -4.55 10.89
N PRO A 43 7.30 -5.55 10.72
CA PRO A 43 5.99 -5.54 10.09
C PRO A 43 4.87 -5.04 11.02
N TRP A 44 3.91 -4.27 10.47
CA TRP A 44 2.73 -3.83 11.23
C TRP A 44 1.62 -4.88 11.26
N GLY A 45 1.65 -5.86 10.36
CA GLY A 45 0.62 -6.90 10.26
C GLY A 45 0.47 -7.78 11.49
N ASP A 46 1.50 -7.82 12.35
CA ASP A 46 1.56 -8.61 13.58
C ASP A 46 1.34 -7.77 14.85
N LYS A 47 1.14 -6.45 14.69
CA LYS A 47 0.88 -5.52 15.79
C LYS A 47 -0.61 -5.44 16.12
N SER A 48 -0.93 -5.03 17.36
CA SER A 48 -2.32 -4.78 17.74
C SER A 48 -2.92 -3.61 16.96
N VAL A 49 -4.24 -3.63 16.78
CA VAL A 49 -4.98 -2.53 16.15
C VAL A 49 -4.72 -1.20 16.87
N GLN A 50 -4.71 -1.22 18.21
CA GLN A 50 -4.44 -0.05 19.03
C GLN A 50 -3.05 0.53 18.72
N TRP A 51 -2.01 -0.31 18.73
CA TRP A 51 -0.64 0.12 18.43
C TRP A 51 -0.53 0.75 17.03
N VAL A 52 -1.12 0.10 16.02
CA VAL A 52 -1.11 0.62 14.64
C VAL A 52 -1.84 1.96 14.57
N THR A 53 -2.96 2.12 15.27
CA THR A 53 -3.73 3.37 15.29
C THR A 53 -2.93 4.50 15.93
N GLU A 54 -2.33 4.27 17.11
CA GLU A 54 -1.49 5.24 17.80
C GLU A 54 -0.29 5.66 16.93
N ARG A 55 0.33 4.70 16.25
CA ARG A 55 1.45 4.99 15.35
C ARG A 55 1.03 5.79 14.12
N CYS A 56 -0.13 5.48 13.53
CA CYS A 56 -0.70 6.27 12.45
C CYS A 56 -1.03 7.71 12.90
N ASP A 57 -1.55 7.90 14.11
CA ASP A 57 -1.81 9.23 14.67
C ASP A 57 -0.53 10.04 14.79
N GLU A 58 0.53 9.45 15.33
CA GLU A 58 1.82 10.12 15.50
C GLU A 58 2.38 10.63 14.17
N ILE A 59 2.39 9.77 13.14
CA ILE A 59 2.86 10.13 11.79
C ILE A 59 1.92 11.14 11.12
N ALA A 60 0.60 10.98 11.28
CA ALA A 60 -0.38 11.91 10.73
C ALA A 60 -0.28 13.30 11.34
N HIS A 61 -0.08 13.39 12.66
CA HIS A 61 0.19 14.67 13.34
C HIS A 61 1.46 15.34 12.82
N PHE A 62 2.54 14.58 12.62
CA PHE A 62 3.77 15.10 12.02
C PHE A 62 3.52 15.68 10.61
N LEU A 63 2.84 14.92 9.75
CA LEU A 63 2.55 15.36 8.39
C LEU A 63 1.67 16.62 8.35
N VAL A 64 0.66 16.69 9.21
CA VAL A 64 -0.25 17.85 9.26
C VAL A 64 0.40 19.04 9.93
N SER A 65 0.97 18.86 11.12
CA SER A 65 1.40 19.98 11.96
C SER A 65 2.75 20.57 11.54
N VAL A 66 3.65 19.74 11.00
CA VAL A 66 4.99 20.18 10.57
C VAL A 66 5.01 20.54 9.08
N HIS A 67 4.31 19.77 8.26
CA HIS A 67 4.39 19.90 6.80
C HIS A 67 3.14 20.47 6.14
N GLY A 68 2.04 20.60 6.86
CA GLY A 68 0.81 21.18 6.35
C GLY A 68 0.25 20.44 5.14
N VAL A 69 0.35 19.10 5.12
CA VAL A 69 -0.14 18.31 3.97
C VAL A 69 -1.63 18.59 3.69
N LYS A 70 -2.02 18.63 2.43
CA LYS A 70 -3.39 18.90 2.00
C LYS A 70 -4.29 17.65 1.89
N ALA A 71 -3.71 16.47 1.94
CA ALA A 71 -4.38 15.17 2.00
C ALA A 71 -3.42 14.12 2.58
N LEU A 72 -3.98 13.05 3.14
CA LEU A 72 -3.23 11.88 3.60
C LEU A 72 -3.67 10.63 2.85
N VAL A 73 -2.73 9.94 2.21
CA VAL A 73 -2.91 8.61 1.62
C VAL A 73 -2.31 7.58 2.57
N LEU A 74 -3.13 6.67 3.09
CA LEU A 74 -2.69 5.48 3.80
C LEU A 74 -2.32 4.42 2.77
N ALA A 75 -1.05 4.35 2.43
CA ALA A 75 -0.51 3.40 1.45
C ALA A 75 -0.18 2.03 2.07
N CYS A 76 -0.82 1.68 3.18
CA CYS A 76 -0.69 0.42 3.90
C CYS A 76 -2.07 -0.17 4.17
N ASN A 77 -2.31 -1.42 3.75
CA ASN A 77 -3.60 -2.09 4.00
C ASN A 77 -3.84 -2.29 5.50
N THR A 78 -2.81 -2.65 6.26
CA THR A 78 -2.88 -2.81 7.71
C THR A 78 -3.21 -1.48 8.41
N ALA A 79 -2.53 -0.40 8.02
CA ALA A 79 -2.82 0.95 8.53
C ALA A 79 -4.24 1.40 8.18
N THR A 80 -4.68 1.18 6.95
CA THR A 80 -6.04 1.51 6.52
C THR A 80 -7.08 0.76 7.35
N ALA A 81 -6.87 -0.54 7.55
CA ALA A 81 -7.81 -1.37 8.31
C ALA A 81 -7.92 -0.96 9.78
N ALA A 82 -6.82 -0.52 10.40
CA ALA A 82 -6.77 -0.16 11.80
C ALA A 82 -7.17 1.31 12.06
N ALA A 83 -6.70 2.24 11.24
CA ALA A 83 -6.68 3.67 11.60
C ALA A 83 -7.50 4.59 10.70
N ALA A 84 -7.91 4.17 9.49
CA ALA A 84 -8.52 5.09 8.53
C ALA A 84 -9.76 5.82 9.05
N ASP A 85 -10.66 5.10 9.75
CA ASP A 85 -11.89 5.68 10.24
C ASP A 85 -11.63 6.57 11.47
N HIS A 86 -10.68 6.19 12.33
CA HIS A 86 -10.22 7.03 13.44
C HIS A 86 -9.60 8.34 12.95
N LEU A 87 -8.66 8.29 12.01
CA LEU A 87 -8.02 9.49 11.44
C LEU A 87 -9.04 10.45 10.82
N ARG A 88 -10.07 9.93 10.15
CA ARG A 88 -11.16 10.74 9.56
C ARG A 88 -11.98 11.50 10.61
N THR A 89 -11.96 11.11 11.87
CA THR A 89 -12.72 11.81 12.93
C THR A 89 -12.10 13.13 13.33
N TRP A 90 -10.78 13.28 13.20
CA TRP A 90 -10.09 14.47 13.69
C TRP A 90 -9.31 15.24 12.62
N MET A 91 -8.89 14.57 11.51
CA MET A 91 -8.11 15.23 10.48
C MET A 91 -8.98 16.24 9.68
N PRO A 92 -8.52 17.50 9.49
CA PRO A 92 -9.25 18.51 8.72
C PRO A 92 -9.10 18.36 7.21
N ILE A 93 -8.38 17.33 6.76
CA ILE A 93 -8.02 17.04 5.38
C ILE A 93 -8.52 15.64 4.97
N PRO A 94 -8.71 15.36 3.66
CA PRO A 94 -9.13 14.05 3.22
C PRO A 94 -8.12 12.95 3.57
N VAL A 95 -8.63 11.82 4.10
CA VAL A 95 -7.87 10.60 4.36
C VAL A 95 -8.30 9.52 3.37
N ILE A 96 -7.39 9.17 2.47
CA ILE A 96 -7.57 8.16 1.43
C ILE A 96 -6.92 6.85 1.91
N GLY A 97 -7.71 5.78 2.03
CA GLY A 97 -7.20 4.46 2.40
C GLY A 97 -7.05 3.55 1.19
N ILE A 98 -6.34 2.44 1.38
CA ILE A 98 -6.16 1.37 0.41
C ILE A 98 -6.95 0.13 0.87
N GLU A 99 -7.60 -0.54 -0.06
CA GLU A 99 -8.27 -1.82 0.18
C GLU A 99 -7.86 -2.84 -0.89
N PRO A 100 -7.77 -4.14 -0.54
CA PRO A 100 -7.56 -5.18 -1.54
C PRO A 100 -8.61 -5.11 -2.65
N ALA A 101 -8.19 -5.30 -3.89
CA ALA A 101 -9.03 -5.13 -5.08
C ALA A 101 -10.03 -6.30 -5.29
N VAL A 102 -10.76 -6.69 -4.23
CA VAL A 102 -11.72 -7.82 -4.25
C VAL A 102 -12.84 -7.58 -5.24
N LYS A 103 -13.47 -6.40 -5.21
CA LYS A 103 -14.59 -6.06 -6.10
C LYS A 103 -14.22 -6.24 -7.59
N PRO A 104 -13.20 -5.58 -8.14
CA PRO A 104 -12.82 -5.78 -9.54
C PRO A 104 -12.35 -7.22 -9.81
N ALA A 105 -11.71 -7.90 -8.85
CA ALA A 105 -11.27 -9.27 -9.02
C ALA A 105 -12.44 -10.23 -9.26
N VAL A 106 -13.49 -10.14 -8.44
CA VAL A 106 -14.70 -10.94 -8.59
C VAL A 106 -15.40 -10.67 -9.92
N GLN A 107 -15.41 -9.40 -10.36
CA GLN A 107 -16.05 -9.01 -11.63
C GLN A 107 -15.36 -9.56 -12.88
N ILE A 108 -14.02 -9.72 -12.85
CA ILE A 108 -13.25 -10.19 -14.00
C ILE A 108 -12.96 -11.70 -13.96
N SER A 109 -13.10 -12.33 -12.81
CA SER A 109 -12.85 -13.77 -12.66
C SER A 109 -13.86 -14.58 -13.47
N ARG A 110 -13.36 -15.47 -14.33
CA ARG A 110 -14.16 -16.39 -15.15
C ARG A 110 -14.52 -17.66 -14.40
N THR A 111 -13.65 -18.07 -13.47
CA THR A 111 -13.86 -19.27 -12.64
C THR A 111 -14.70 -18.98 -11.41
N HIS A 112 -15.00 -17.71 -11.11
CA HIS A 112 -15.58 -17.27 -9.83
C HIS A 112 -14.76 -17.70 -8.62
N CYS A 113 -13.46 -17.94 -8.81
CA CYS A 113 -12.52 -18.32 -7.77
C CYS A 113 -11.34 -17.32 -7.79
N VAL A 114 -11.21 -16.54 -6.71
CA VAL A 114 -10.25 -15.44 -6.57
C VAL A 114 -9.30 -15.70 -5.41
N GLY A 115 -8.00 -15.58 -5.65
CA GLY A 115 -6.99 -15.59 -4.59
C GLY A 115 -6.74 -14.18 -4.04
N VAL A 116 -6.54 -14.04 -2.73
CA VAL A 116 -6.10 -12.81 -2.10
C VAL A 116 -4.88 -13.12 -1.22
N LEU A 117 -3.74 -12.51 -1.54
CA LEU A 117 -2.55 -12.50 -0.69
C LEU A 117 -2.52 -11.20 0.11
N ALA A 118 -2.46 -11.27 1.44
CA ALA A 118 -2.37 -10.09 2.30
C ALA A 118 -1.57 -10.38 3.57
N THR A 119 -1.44 -9.42 4.46
CA THR A 119 -0.94 -9.68 5.83
C THR A 119 -2.02 -10.38 6.65
N ALA A 120 -1.60 -11.14 7.68
CA ALA A 120 -2.54 -11.78 8.60
C ALA A 120 -3.50 -10.75 9.24
N GLY A 121 -2.95 -9.60 9.68
CA GLY A 121 -3.75 -8.51 10.26
C GLY A 121 -4.78 -7.93 9.28
N THR A 122 -4.44 -7.79 8.01
CA THR A 122 -5.41 -7.34 6.98
C THR A 122 -6.56 -8.33 6.86
N ILE A 123 -6.26 -9.63 6.72
CA ILE A 123 -7.29 -10.68 6.54
C ILE A 123 -8.20 -10.80 7.76
N ALA A 124 -7.63 -10.70 8.97
CA ALA A 124 -8.40 -10.79 10.21
C ALA A 124 -9.23 -9.52 10.50
N SER A 125 -9.02 -8.41 9.78
CA SER A 125 -9.66 -7.14 10.07
C SER A 125 -11.17 -7.15 9.77
N PRO A 126 -12.00 -6.51 10.60
CA PRO A 126 -13.43 -6.33 10.33
C PRO A 126 -13.68 -5.62 8.99
N ARG A 127 -12.79 -4.70 8.60
CA ARG A 127 -12.87 -3.97 7.34
C ARG A 127 -12.74 -4.91 6.14
N TYR A 128 -11.79 -5.84 6.17
CA TYR A 128 -11.62 -6.83 5.10
C TYR A 128 -12.81 -7.81 5.06
N GLN A 129 -13.31 -8.26 6.22
CA GLN A 129 -14.49 -9.11 6.28
C GLN A 129 -15.74 -8.43 5.71
N SER A 130 -15.92 -7.13 6.00
CA SER A 130 -16.99 -6.32 5.40
C SER A 130 -16.82 -6.18 3.89
N LEU A 131 -15.59 -6.04 3.40
CA LEU A 131 -15.29 -6.01 1.95
C LEU A 131 -15.74 -7.31 1.27
N LEU A 132 -15.41 -8.47 1.86
CA LEU A 132 -15.85 -9.78 1.36
C LEU A 132 -17.37 -9.90 1.35
N THR A 133 -18.03 -9.57 2.47
CA THR A 133 -19.49 -9.63 2.56
C THR A 133 -20.19 -8.78 1.50
N ARG A 134 -19.62 -7.63 1.14
CA ARG A 134 -20.21 -6.70 0.16
C ARG A 134 -19.96 -7.10 -1.29
N PHE A 135 -18.85 -7.76 -1.60
CA PHE A 135 -18.37 -7.89 -2.97
C PHE A 135 -18.02 -9.32 -3.41
N ALA A 136 -17.96 -10.29 -2.50
CA ALA A 136 -17.65 -11.67 -2.88
C ALA A 136 -18.85 -12.44 -3.46
N ASP A 137 -19.99 -11.79 -3.62
CA ASP A 137 -21.28 -12.37 -4.02
C ASP A 137 -21.16 -13.50 -5.06
N GLY A 138 -21.37 -14.74 -4.60
CA GLY A 138 -21.29 -15.95 -5.42
C GLY A 138 -19.89 -16.41 -5.86
N ALA A 139 -18.82 -15.67 -5.48
CA ALA A 139 -17.44 -16.07 -5.77
C ALA A 139 -16.76 -16.73 -4.56
N ASP A 140 -15.92 -17.75 -4.82
CA ASP A 140 -15.03 -18.31 -3.80
C ASP A 140 -13.77 -17.43 -3.68
N VAL A 141 -13.66 -16.68 -2.58
CA VAL A 141 -12.51 -15.81 -2.31
C VAL A 141 -11.57 -16.47 -1.30
N ILE A 142 -10.45 -16.98 -1.80
CA ILE A 142 -9.44 -17.68 -1.03
C ILE A 142 -8.42 -16.67 -0.49
N SER A 143 -8.53 -16.30 0.77
CA SER A 143 -7.68 -15.33 1.42
C SER A 143 -6.55 -16.03 2.20
N VAL A 144 -5.30 -15.66 1.94
CA VAL A 144 -4.13 -16.23 2.60
C VAL A 144 -3.24 -15.14 3.16
N GLY A 145 -2.98 -15.22 4.48
CA GLY A 145 -1.92 -14.45 5.12
C GLY A 145 -0.56 -14.99 4.70
N ALA A 146 0.32 -14.12 4.20
CA ALA A 146 1.59 -14.53 3.63
C ALA A 146 2.80 -13.88 4.37
N PRO A 147 3.05 -14.26 5.65
CA PRO A 147 4.22 -13.79 6.39
C PRO A 147 5.53 -14.14 5.67
N GLY A 148 6.53 -13.29 5.81
CA GLY A 148 7.85 -13.45 5.16
C GLY A 148 7.95 -12.79 3.78
N LEU A 149 6.86 -12.61 3.02
CA LEU A 149 6.92 -11.99 1.69
C LEU A 149 7.22 -10.48 1.76
N MET A 150 6.68 -9.79 2.76
CA MET A 150 6.97 -8.38 2.97
C MET A 150 8.45 -8.18 3.32
N GLU A 151 8.98 -9.03 4.20
CA GLU A 151 10.37 -9.00 4.64
C GLU A 151 11.34 -9.30 3.49
N CYS A 152 10.97 -10.15 2.52
CA CYS A 152 11.76 -10.35 1.30
C CYS A 152 11.91 -9.03 0.52
N VAL A 153 10.83 -8.24 0.39
CA VAL A 153 10.88 -6.95 -0.29
C VAL A 153 11.74 -5.94 0.47
N GLU A 154 11.57 -5.84 1.79
CA GLU A 154 12.35 -4.93 2.64
C GLU A 154 13.87 -5.27 2.65
N ARG A 155 14.24 -6.52 2.32
CA ARG A 155 15.64 -6.93 2.13
C ARG A 155 16.13 -6.86 0.68
N GLY A 156 15.26 -6.47 -0.27
CA GLY A 156 15.59 -6.44 -1.70
C GLY A 156 15.70 -7.84 -2.35
N GLU A 157 15.10 -8.85 -1.74
CA GLU A 157 15.14 -10.26 -2.18
C GLU A 157 13.94 -10.59 -3.08
N PHE A 158 13.82 -9.94 -4.25
CA PHE A 158 12.60 -10.00 -5.06
C PHE A 158 12.39 -11.35 -5.78
N GLU A 159 13.47 -12.01 -6.23
CA GLU A 159 13.42 -13.20 -7.08
C GLU A 159 14.35 -14.32 -6.61
N THR A 160 14.76 -14.32 -5.33
CA THR A 160 15.63 -15.36 -4.81
C THR A 160 14.92 -16.72 -4.77
N PRO A 161 15.66 -17.85 -4.77
CA PRO A 161 15.06 -19.19 -4.62
C PRO A 161 14.20 -19.30 -3.36
N ALA A 162 14.60 -18.63 -2.27
CA ALA A 162 13.85 -18.59 -1.01
C ALA A 162 12.51 -17.86 -1.18
N THR A 163 12.53 -16.69 -1.84
CA THR A 163 11.32 -15.91 -2.16
C THR A 163 10.37 -16.69 -3.05
N LEU A 164 10.88 -17.33 -4.09
CA LEU A 164 10.07 -18.18 -4.98
C LEU A 164 9.46 -19.37 -4.24
N SER A 165 10.23 -20.02 -3.35
CA SER A 165 9.72 -21.13 -2.52
C SER A 165 8.59 -20.66 -1.59
N LEU A 166 8.75 -19.47 -1.00
CA LEU A 166 7.74 -18.88 -0.13
C LEU A 166 6.46 -18.52 -0.91
N ILE A 167 6.58 -17.92 -2.09
CA ILE A 167 5.45 -17.63 -2.99
C ILE A 167 4.71 -18.92 -3.35
N ARG A 168 5.42 -19.98 -3.77
CA ARG A 168 4.81 -21.28 -4.09
C ARG A 168 4.00 -21.84 -2.93
N ARG A 169 4.57 -21.78 -1.73
CA ARG A 169 3.90 -22.25 -0.50
C ARG A 169 2.50 -21.65 -0.32
N TYR A 170 2.34 -20.35 -0.63
CA TYR A 170 1.07 -19.65 -0.45
C TYR A 170 0.17 -19.73 -1.67
N VAL A 171 0.72 -19.72 -2.88
CA VAL A 171 -0.06 -19.57 -4.11
C VAL A 171 -0.46 -20.91 -4.72
N GLU A 172 0.38 -21.96 -4.66
CA GLU A 172 0.03 -23.28 -5.25
C GLU A 172 -1.24 -23.88 -4.67
N PRO A 173 -1.54 -23.78 -3.34
CA PRO A 173 -2.84 -24.24 -2.83
C PRO A 173 -4.03 -23.50 -3.41
N MET A 174 -3.88 -22.21 -3.74
CA MET A 174 -4.93 -21.42 -4.39
C MET A 174 -5.10 -21.85 -5.86
N LEU A 175 -4.00 -22.08 -6.58
CA LEU A 175 -4.04 -22.56 -7.97
C LEU A 175 -4.73 -23.91 -8.08
N LYS A 176 -4.50 -24.82 -7.13
CA LYS A 176 -5.19 -26.13 -7.06
C LYS A 176 -6.69 -26.00 -6.86
N LYS A 177 -7.18 -24.88 -6.32
CA LYS A 177 -8.59 -24.57 -6.17
C LYS A 177 -9.18 -23.84 -7.39
N GLY A 178 -8.36 -23.56 -8.40
CA GLY A 178 -8.80 -23.00 -9.68
C GLY A 178 -8.93 -21.49 -9.71
N ILE A 179 -8.15 -20.74 -8.92
CA ILE A 179 -8.11 -19.28 -9.07
C ILE A 179 -7.65 -18.90 -10.47
N ASP A 180 -8.28 -17.91 -11.08
CA ASP A 180 -7.85 -17.26 -12.31
C ASP A 180 -7.48 -15.77 -12.10
N THR A 181 -7.67 -15.29 -10.88
CA THR A 181 -7.38 -13.92 -10.47
C THR A 181 -6.73 -13.93 -9.10
N LEU A 182 -5.60 -13.21 -8.96
CA LEU A 182 -4.85 -13.06 -7.73
C LEU A 182 -4.78 -11.57 -7.36
N VAL A 183 -5.30 -11.23 -6.19
CA VAL A 183 -5.27 -9.87 -5.62
C VAL A 183 -4.08 -9.72 -4.70
N LEU A 184 -3.29 -8.66 -4.89
CA LEU A 184 -2.21 -8.27 -4.00
C LEU A 184 -2.74 -7.32 -2.93
N GLY A 185 -3.07 -7.86 -1.77
CA GLY A 185 -3.63 -7.13 -0.62
C GLY A 185 -2.58 -6.60 0.36
N CYS A 186 -1.33 -6.47 -0.08
CA CYS A 186 -0.23 -5.84 0.64
C CYS A 186 0.58 -5.01 -0.35
N THR A 187 0.96 -3.80 0.04
CA THR A 187 1.68 -2.82 -0.81
C THR A 187 3.08 -3.25 -1.19
N HIS A 188 3.67 -4.20 -0.48
CA HIS A 188 4.95 -4.81 -0.82
C HIS A 188 4.86 -5.79 -1.99
N TYR A 189 3.74 -6.51 -2.14
CA TYR A 189 3.65 -7.61 -3.10
C TYR A 189 3.70 -7.21 -4.58
N PRO A 190 3.34 -5.98 -5.01
CA PRO A 190 3.60 -5.52 -6.38
C PRO A 190 5.08 -5.61 -6.80
N PHE A 191 6.02 -5.47 -5.86
CA PHE A 191 7.46 -5.65 -6.15
C PHE A 191 7.87 -7.12 -6.36
N LEU A 192 7.01 -8.06 -6.02
CA LEU A 192 7.18 -9.50 -6.27
C LEU A 192 6.42 -9.97 -7.52
N THR A 193 5.82 -9.06 -8.31
CA THR A 193 4.96 -9.43 -9.45
C THR A 193 5.67 -10.33 -10.45
N GLN A 194 6.96 -10.11 -10.72
CA GLN A 194 7.74 -10.98 -11.61
C GLN A 194 7.88 -12.41 -11.05
N ALA A 195 8.24 -12.53 -9.78
CA ALA A 195 8.34 -13.81 -9.08
C ALA A 195 6.96 -14.52 -8.95
N LEU A 196 5.91 -13.75 -8.65
CA LEU A 196 4.53 -14.24 -8.64
C LEU A 196 4.13 -14.76 -10.02
N ARG A 197 4.43 -14.01 -11.09
CA ARG A 197 4.13 -14.41 -12.48
C ARG A 197 4.81 -15.73 -12.87
N CYS A 198 6.05 -15.97 -12.40
CA CYS A 198 6.74 -17.25 -12.61
C CYS A 198 6.03 -18.45 -11.94
N VAL A 199 5.25 -18.19 -10.86
CA VAL A 199 4.53 -19.26 -10.14
C VAL A 199 3.10 -19.43 -10.64
N VAL A 200 2.38 -18.32 -10.86
CA VAL A 200 0.95 -18.40 -11.28
C VAL A 200 0.78 -18.65 -12.78
N GLY A 201 1.80 -18.40 -13.60
CA GLY A 201 1.72 -18.50 -15.04
C GLY A 201 0.94 -17.36 -15.71
N PRO A 202 0.80 -17.39 -17.05
CA PRO A 202 0.19 -16.30 -17.81
C PRO A 202 -1.35 -16.21 -17.66
N ASP A 203 -2.02 -17.30 -17.32
CA ASP A 203 -3.48 -17.41 -17.33
C ASP A 203 -4.14 -16.80 -16.09
N VAL A 204 -3.39 -16.53 -15.03
CA VAL A 204 -3.88 -15.89 -13.80
C VAL A 204 -3.69 -14.38 -13.90
N THR A 205 -4.76 -13.62 -13.76
CA THR A 205 -4.70 -12.16 -13.68
C THR A 205 -4.20 -11.72 -12.32
N ILE A 206 -3.17 -10.88 -12.26
CA ILE A 206 -2.69 -10.26 -11.02
C ILE A 206 -3.25 -8.84 -10.93
N LEU A 207 -3.91 -8.53 -9.81
CA LEU A 207 -4.48 -7.20 -9.53
C LEU A 207 -3.76 -6.50 -8.39
N GLU A 208 -3.37 -5.28 -8.66
CA GLU A 208 -2.75 -4.35 -7.69
C GLU A 208 -3.71 -3.19 -7.40
N PRO A 209 -3.79 -2.69 -6.16
CA PRO A 209 -4.75 -1.63 -5.82
C PRO A 209 -4.23 -0.21 -6.13
N GLY A 210 -2.98 -0.03 -6.55
CA GLY A 210 -2.32 1.28 -6.68
C GLY A 210 -3.08 2.26 -7.56
N ASP A 211 -3.48 1.85 -8.77
CA ASP A 211 -4.19 2.73 -9.72
C ASP A 211 -5.56 3.16 -9.20
N ALA A 212 -6.28 2.27 -8.52
CA ALA A 212 -7.56 2.59 -7.91
C ALA A 212 -7.41 3.63 -6.79
N VAL A 213 -6.37 3.50 -5.96
CA VAL A 213 -6.04 4.48 -4.91
C VAL A 213 -5.69 5.83 -5.52
N ALA A 214 -4.87 5.85 -6.58
CA ALA A 214 -4.49 7.08 -7.26
C ALA A 214 -5.71 7.79 -7.88
N ALA A 215 -6.66 7.05 -8.46
CA ALA A 215 -7.90 7.61 -9.00
C ALA A 215 -8.79 8.22 -7.91
N VAL A 216 -8.91 7.56 -6.76
CA VAL A 216 -9.64 8.10 -5.60
C VAL A 216 -8.94 9.34 -5.06
N ALA A 217 -7.60 9.33 -4.97
CA ALA A 217 -6.84 10.49 -4.50
C ALA A 217 -7.05 11.71 -5.40
N GLU A 218 -6.98 11.54 -6.73
CA GLU A 218 -7.26 12.60 -7.69
C GLU A 218 -8.64 13.22 -7.49
N THR A 219 -9.68 12.37 -7.42
CA THR A 219 -11.05 12.83 -7.19
C THR A 219 -11.19 13.60 -5.88
N ARG A 220 -10.66 13.05 -4.78
CA ARG A 220 -10.75 13.70 -3.47
C ARG A 220 -10.00 15.01 -3.40
N LEU A 221 -8.81 15.10 -4.02
CA LEU A 221 -8.06 16.35 -4.10
C LEU A 221 -8.82 17.40 -4.92
N ALA A 222 -9.37 17.04 -6.08
CA ALA A 222 -10.16 17.95 -6.90
C ALA A 222 -11.37 18.51 -6.14
N ASP A 223 -12.06 17.67 -5.37
CA ASP A 223 -13.26 18.04 -4.60
C ASP A 223 -12.97 18.89 -3.36
N THR A 224 -11.74 18.90 -2.84
CA THR A 224 -11.44 19.50 -1.52
C THR A 224 -10.35 20.58 -1.58
N ALA A 225 -9.10 20.16 -1.83
CA ALA A 225 -7.92 21.01 -1.73
C ALA A 225 -7.49 21.62 -3.09
N GLY A 226 -8.04 21.11 -4.18
CA GLY A 226 -7.59 21.41 -5.54
C GLY A 226 -6.35 20.63 -5.96
N LEU A 227 -6.19 20.48 -7.28
CA LEU A 227 -5.04 19.86 -7.91
C LEU A 227 -4.03 20.93 -8.31
N LYS A 228 -2.74 20.66 -8.08
CA LYS A 228 -1.66 21.51 -8.57
C LYS A 228 -1.59 21.41 -10.09
N ALA A 229 -1.80 22.56 -10.76
CA ALA A 229 -2.04 22.59 -12.21
C ALA A 229 -0.75 22.50 -13.05
N ALA A 230 0.42 22.82 -12.49
CA ALA A 230 1.69 22.88 -13.22
C ALA A 230 2.90 22.71 -12.30
N GLY A 231 4.04 22.44 -12.90
CA GLY A 231 5.32 22.21 -12.21
C GLY A 231 5.76 20.77 -12.29
N CYS A 232 7.01 20.50 -11.91
CA CYS A 232 7.51 19.13 -11.68
C CYS A 232 7.25 18.79 -10.23
N GLY A 233 6.41 17.79 -9.97
CA GLY A 233 6.20 17.27 -8.63
C GLY A 233 7.50 16.69 -8.05
N ARG A 234 7.65 16.81 -6.73
CA ARG A 234 8.82 16.33 -5.99
C ARG A 234 8.40 15.30 -4.97
N GLU A 235 9.33 14.41 -4.62
CA GLU A 235 9.20 13.48 -3.49
C GLU A 235 10.19 13.84 -2.40
N LEU A 236 9.71 13.82 -1.16
CA LEU A 236 10.52 13.86 0.06
C LEU A 236 10.18 12.61 0.89
N PHE A 237 11.20 11.89 1.33
CA PHE A 237 11.06 10.62 2.02
C PHE A 237 11.49 10.78 3.48
N TYR A 238 10.58 10.49 4.41
CA TYR A 238 10.87 10.33 5.82
C TYR A 238 10.85 8.83 6.14
N ILE A 239 12.03 8.27 6.44
CA ILE A 239 12.19 6.82 6.63
C ILE A 239 12.81 6.58 8.00
N ARG A 240 12.16 5.76 8.82
CA ARG A 240 12.74 5.31 10.08
C ARG A 240 13.84 4.29 9.82
N ASP A 241 14.99 4.47 10.49
CA ASP A 241 16.22 3.72 10.21
C ASP A 241 16.69 3.87 8.75
N SER A 242 16.65 5.10 8.21
CA SER A 242 16.84 5.42 6.80
C SER A 242 18.15 4.85 6.21
N GLU A 243 19.25 4.86 6.99
CA GLU A 243 20.55 4.32 6.56
C GLU A 243 20.48 2.82 6.21
N LYS A 244 19.69 2.04 6.97
CA LYS A 244 19.53 0.59 6.73
C LYS A 244 18.74 0.30 5.47
N HIS A 245 17.83 1.19 5.11
CA HIS A 245 16.86 0.98 4.02
C HIS A 245 17.26 1.72 2.71
N GLU A 246 18.32 2.54 2.71
CA GLU A 246 18.72 3.37 1.58
C GLU A 246 18.97 2.54 0.31
N THR A 247 19.64 1.40 0.43
CA THR A 247 19.94 0.53 -0.73
C THR A 247 18.67 0.01 -1.39
N VAL A 248 17.72 -0.50 -0.60
CA VAL A 248 16.46 -1.03 -1.12
C VAL A 248 15.58 0.09 -1.65
N LEU A 249 15.51 1.22 -0.95
CA LEU A 249 14.81 2.42 -1.43
C LEU A 249 15.27 2.81 -2.84
N ARG A 250 16.58 2.87 -3.09
CA ARG A 250 17.13 3.23 -4.40
C ARG A 250 16.79 2.22 -5.51
N VAL A 251 16.63 0.95 -5.16
CA VAL A 251 16.16 -0.07 -6.11
C VAL A 251 14.68 0.14 -6.43
N LEU A 252 13.85 0.38 -5.41
CA LEU A 252 12.41 0.55 -5.56
C LEU A 252 12.02 1.92 -6.13
N TRP A 253 12.82 2.95 -5.83
CA TRP A 253 12.64 4.33 -6.31
C TRP A 253 13.97 4.92 -6.80
N PRO A 254 14.41 4.62 -8.04
CA PRO A 254 15.71 5.06 -8.56
C PRO A 254 15.92 6.57 -8.61
N ALA A 255 14.82 7.35 -8.60
CA ALA A 255 14.88 8.81 -8.56
C ALA A 255 15.14 9.40 -7.15
N ALA A 256 15.13 8.57 -6.08
CA ALA A 256 15.44 9.03 -4.74
C ALA A 256 16.90 9.51 -4.66
N ARG A 257 17.09 10.75 -4.21
CA ARG A 257 18.39 11.36 -3.98
C ARG A 257 18.68 11.42 -2.50
N LYS A 258 19.95 11.43 -2.11
CA LYS A 258 20.33 11.48 -0.70
C LYS A 258 19.73 12.68 0.03
N GLU A 259 19.65 13.82 -0.65
CA GLU A 259 19.13 15.09 -0.11
C GLU A 259 17.61 15.05 0.12
N THR A 260 16.91 14.10 -0.51
CA THR A 260 15.44 13.93 -0.35
C THR A 260 15.08 12.81 0.60
N VAL A 261 16.05 12.14 1.22
CA VAL A 261 15.83 11.08 2.22
C VAL A 261 16.23 11.58 3.58
N LEU A 262 15.27 11.63 4.48
CA LEU A 262 15.41 12.14 5.85
C LEU A 262 15.03 11.04 6.84
N GLU A 263 15.60 11.10 8.03
CA GLU A 263 15.18 10.23 9.13
C GLU A 263 13.81 10.64 9.65
N LEU A 264 12.92 9.68 9.87
CA LEU A 264 11.65 9.94 10.55
C LEU A 264 11.95 10.23 12.04
N PRO A 265 11.56 11.40 12.59
CA PRO A 265 12.14 11.92 13.82
C PRO A 265 11.66 11.24 15.13
N PHE A 266 10.86 10.18 15.09
CA PHE A 266 10.30 9.49 16.27
C PHE A 266 10.08 8.00 16.05
#